data_029d84103f6e0c0d26b0e148ce9ca4b6
#
_entry.id   029d84103f6e0c0d26b0e148ce9ca4b6
#
_cell.length_a   1.000
_cell.length_b   1.000
_cell.length_c   1.000
_cell.angle_alpha   90.00
_cell.angle_beta   90.00
_cell.angle_gamma   90.00
#
_symmetry.space_group_name_H-M   'P 1'
#
loop_
_entity.id
_entity.type
_entity.pdbx_description
1 polymer ?
#
loop_
_entity_poly.entity_id
_entity_poly.type
_entity_poly.pdbx_seq_one_letter_code
_entity_poly.pdbx_strand_id
1 'polypeptide(L)'
;MSFRLKKLLEILNKEYKFDMQEKWDNSGFQIGNLQDEVFKILLTMDVSFESVLYAVKNNFNCIISHHPLFFEKITSLDFNSKFYKKIKLIMDNNINVISIHTPLDFHENGVNKALAKACMLKSYEHFIDYTNDFSYGLVGNVDNQNVIDYIKKIKFKNNFENIIFYGNRDINISKIAVLGGSGAFSIKKAIDLDVDLLISSDFKYHDIQYAIENFLSLVDLGHYESEFFGLYELEIFLKNNISSSVDIYIYKNNVFKKYVL
;
A
#
# COMPACT_ATOMS: atom_id res chain seq x y z
N MET A 1 15.67 -7.48 -27.75
CA MET A 1 16.06 -6.13 -27.30
C MET A 1 16.05 -6.13 -25.79
N SER A 2 17.08 -5.53 -25.15
CA SER A 2 17.14 -5.44 -23.69
C SER A 2 16.02 -4.52 -23.17
N PHE A 3 15.36 -4.91 -22.07
CA PHE A 3 14.33 -4.10 -21.44
C PHE A 3 14.97 -3.15 -20.42
N ARG A 4 14.94 -1.84 -20.68
CA ARG A 4 15.67 -0.83 -19.90
C ARG A 4 14.80 -0.19 -18.81
N LEU A 5 15.45 0.27 -17.74
CA LEU A 5 14.82 0.98 -16.62
C LEU A 5 14.02 2.20 -17.09
N LYS A 6 14.55 2.98 -18.04
CA LYS A 6 13.83 4.11 -18.65
C LYS A 6 12.47 3.69 -19.20
N LYS A 7 12.43 2.55 -19.93
CA LYS A 7 11.18 2.03 -20.50
C LYS A 7 10.21 1.55 -19.43
N LEU A 8 10.71 0.90 -18.38
CA LEU A 8 9.90 0.50 -17.22
C LEU A 8 9.26 1.73 -16.57
N LEU A 9 10.06 2.78 -16.31
CA LEU A 9 9.58 4.02 -15.69
C LEU A 9 8.52 4.72 -16.55
N GLU A 10 8.69 4.75 -17.89
CA GLU A 10 7.70 5.29 -18.83
C GLU A 10 6.37 4.52 -18.77
N ILE A 11 6.42 3.19 -18.71
CA ILE A 11 5.22 2.33 -18.60
C ILE A 11 4.49 2.61 -17.29
N LEU A 12 5.23 2.64 -16.16
CA LEU A 12 4.67 2.91 -14.85
C LEU A 12 4.08 4.32 -14.75
N ASN A 13 4.79 5.33 -15.27
CA ASN A 13 4.29 6.72 -15.24
C ASN A 13 3.06 6.92 -16.13
N LYS A 14 2.97 6.22 -17.25
CA LYS A 14 1.78 6.26 -18.13
C LYS A 14 0.53 5.74 -17.40
N GLU A 15 0.68 4.68 -16.61
CA GLU A 15 -0.43 4.06 -15.88
C GLU A 15 -0.75 4.84 -14.61
N TYR A 16 0.23 4.99 -13.72
CA TYR A 16 0.04 5.53 -12.37
C TYR A 16 0.15 7.05 -12.29
N LYS A 17 0.52 7.75 -13.38
CA LYS A 17 0.54 9.22 -13.47
C LYS A 17 1.26 9.84 -12.27
N PHE A 18 2.59 9.71 -12.18
CA PHE A 18 3.39 10.19 -11.04
C PHE A 18 3.23 11.69 -10.74
N ASP A 19 2.84 12.49 -11.73
CA ASP A 19 2.49 13.90 -11.56
C ASP A 19 1.20 14.13 -10.74
N MET A 20 0.38 13.10 -10.57
CA MET A 20 -0.83 13.12 -9.73
C MET A 20 -0.56 12.76 -8.27
N GLN A 21 0.70 12.47 -7.89
CA GLN A 21 1.07 12.18 -6.52
C GLN A 21 0.77 13.36 -5.58
N GLU A 22 0.59 13.08 -4.30
CA GLU A 22 0.47 14.10 -3.27
C GLU A 22 1.70 15.02 -3.24
N LYS A 23 1.51 16.30 -2.89
CA LYS A 23 2.59 17.30 -2.90
C LYS A 23 3.77 16.97 -1.97
N TRP A 24 3.52 16.18 -0.97
CA TRP A 24 4.52 15.71 0.00
C TRP A 24 5.15 14.38 -0.39
N ASP A 25 4.58 13.67 -1.38
CA ASP A 25 5.04 12.37 -1.84
C ASP A 25 6.29 12.46 -2.73
N ASN A 26 6.96 11.33 -2.92
CA ASN A 26 8.14 11.18 -3.77
C ASN A 26 8.07 9.88 -4.58
N SER A 27 6.97 9.68 -5.30
CA SER A 27 6.82 8.57 -6.24
C SER A 27 7.68 8.76 -7.48
N GLY A 28 8.14 7.66 -8.08
CA GLY A 28 8.94 7.63 -9.29
C GLY A 28 10.35 7.11 -9.04
N PHE A 29 11.28 7.56 -9.87
CA PHE A 29 12.68 7.14 -9.81
C PHE A 29 13.38 7.61 -8.54
N GLN A 30 13.98 6.67 -7.80
CA GLN A 30 14.64 6.96 -6.54
C GLN A 30 16.19 6.94 -6.66
N ILE A 31 16.74 5.85 -7.18
CA ILE A 31 18.18 5.66 -7.34
C ILE A 31 18.45 4.65 -8.45
N GLY A 32 19.55 4.84 -9.21
CA GLY A 32 19.97 3.90 -10.25
C GLY A 32 20.42 4.60 -11.52
N ASN A 33 20.42 3.88 -12.65
CA ASN A 33 20.75 4.38 -13.95
C ASN A 33 19.65 4.01 -14.96
N LEU A 34 19.06 5.01 -15.58
CA LEU A 34 17.96 4.85 -16.55
C LEU A 34 18.31 4.02 -17.79
N GLN A 35 19.61 3.85 -18.08
CA GLN A 35 20.09 3.04 -19.21
C GLN A 35 20.31 1.57 -18.85
N ASP A 36 20.24 1.21 -17.57
CA ASP A 36 20.44 -0.17 -17.14
C ASP A 36 19.35 -1.09 -17.69
N GLU A 37 19.75 -2.30 -18.01
CA GLU A 37 18.83 -3.39 -18.33
C GLU A 37 18.16 -3.89 -17.06
N VAL A 38 16.84 -4.10 -17.12
CA VAL A 38 16.06 -4.70 -16.03
C VAL A 38 15.73 -6.14 -16.42
N PHE A 39 16.13 -7.08 -15.57
CA PHE A 39 15.88 -8.51 -15.80
C PHE A 39 15.18 -9.19 -14.61
N LYS A 40 15.23 -8.61 -13.39
CA LYS A 40 14.59 -9.20 -12.22
C LYS A 40 14.15 -8.13 -11.24
N ILE A 41 12.83 -8.06 -11.03
CA ILE A 41 12.15 -7.05 -10.22
C ILE A 41 11.69 -7.65 -8.89
N LEU A 42 12.02 -6.97 -7.78
CA LEU A 42 11.47 -7.22 -6.46
C LEU A 42 10.42 -6.17 -6.12
N LEU A 43 9.17 -6.57 -5.96
CA LEU A 43 8.10 -5.72 -5.43
C LEU A 43 8.11 -5.81 -3.90
N THR A 44 8.03 -4.68 -3.21
CA THR A 44 8.04 -4.62 -1.75
C THR A 44 7.24 -3.43 -1.23
N MET A 45 6.74 -3.51 -0.01
CA MET A 45 6.15 -2.33 0.65
C MET A 45 7.24 -1.30 0.94
N ASP A 46 8.33 -1.71 1.58
CA ASP A 46 9.39 -0.83 2.04
C ASP A 46 10.74 -1.22 1.47
N VAL A 47 11.55 -0.23 1.10
CA VAL A 47 12.99 -0.43 0.85
C VAL A 47 13.71 -0.52 2.20
N SER A 48 13.44 -1.62 2.93
CA SER A 48 14.08 -1.93 4.21
C SER A 48 15.50 -2.46 4.00
N PHE A 49 16.30 -2.54 5.06
CA PHE A 49 17.63 -3.15 4.97
C PHE A 49 17.51 -4.63 4.59
N GLU A 50 16.50 -5.32 5.13
CA GLU A 50 16.20 -6.73 4.89
C GLU A 50 15.74 -6.99 3.46
N SER A 51 14.87 -6.15 2.89
CA SER A 51 14.42 -6.29 1.50
C SER A 51 15.58 -6.05 0.52
N VAL A 52 16.48 -5.12 0.81
CA VAL A 52 17.70 -4.87 0.00
C VAL A 52 18.67 -6.05 0.10
N LEU A 53 18.92 -6.58 1.31
CA LEU A 53 19.74 -7.79 1.48
C LEU A 53 19.16 -8.99 0.71
N TYR A 54 17.83 -9.15 0.75
CA TYR A 54 17.15 -10.17 -0.01
C TYR A 54 17.34 -9.98 -1.52
N ALA A 55 17.23 -8.74 -2.00
CA ALA A 55 17.45 -8.40 -3.41
C ALA A 55 18.89 -8.77 -3.84
N VAL A 56 19.91 -8.37 -3.08
CA VAL A 56 21.30 -8.71 -3.34
C VAL A 56 21.52 -10.22 -3.38
N LYS A 57 21.07 -10.93 -2.34
CA LYS A 57 21.27 -12.38 -2.22
C LYS A 57 20.63 -13.17 -3.36
N ASN A 58 19.55 -12.67 -3.94
CA ASN A 58 18.79 -13.36 -4.98
C ASN A 58 18.97 -12.73 -6.38
N ASN A 59 19.97 -11.87 -6.56
CA ASN A 59 20.36 -11.23 -7.82
C ASN A 59 19.22 -10.42 -8.47
N PHE A 60 18.44 -9.69 -7.66
CA PHE A 60 17.53 -8.68 -8.19
C PHE A 60 18.32 -7.43 -8.57
N ASN A 61 18.01 -6.86 -9.72
CA ASN A 61 18.63 -5.62 -10.16
C ASN A 61 17.68 -4.43 -10.23
N CYS A 62 16.40 -4.65 -9.84
CA CYS A 62 15.41 -3.60 -9.69
C CYS A 62 14.52 -3.88 -8.49
N ILE A 63 14.28 -2.86 -7.67
CA ILE A 63 13.27 -2.86 -6.61
C ILE A 63 12.20 -1.86 -6.99
N ILE A 64 10.94 -2.27 -6.94
CA ILE A 64 9.80 -1.36 -6.99
C ILE A 64 9.13 -1.44 -5.62
N SER A 65 9.14 -0.32 -4.89
CA SER A 65 8.51 -0.22 -3.58
C SER A 65 7.22 0.57 -3.62
N HIS A 66 6.33 0.29 -2.68
CA HIS A 66 5.21 1.16 -2.41
C HIS A 66 5.72 2.45 -1.73
N HIS A 67 6.28 2.36 -0.54
CA HIS A 67 6.82 3.52 0.15
C HIS A 67 8.12 4.03 -0.48
N PRO A 68 8.30 5.36 -0.61
CA PRO A 68 9.51 5.95 -1.15
C PRO A 68 10.76 5.61 -0.32
N LEU A 69 11.86 5.32 -1.01
CA LEU A 69 13.17 5.18 -0.36
C LEU A 69 13.61 6.50 0.29
N PHE A 70 13.32 7.62 -0.39
CA PHE A 70 13.60 8.98 0.05
C PHE A 70 12.27 9.68 0.35
N PHE A 71 11.73 9.48 1.55
CA PHE A 71 10.51 10.13 1.98
C PHE A 71 10.75 11.61 2.35
N GLU A 72 11.88 11.86 3.01
CA GLU A 72 12.33 13.20 3.37
C GLU A 72 13.58 13.61 2.56
N LYS A 73 13.79 14.93 2.44
CA LYS A 73 15.00 15.45 1.79
C LYS A 73 16.23 15.08 2.59
N ILE A 74 17.20 14.46 1.93
CA ILE A 74 18.48 14.12 2.55
C ILE A 74 19.35 15.38 2.58
N THR A 75 19.70 15.82 3.77
CA THR A 75 20.56 17.00 4.00
C THR A 75 21.98 16.61 4.38
N SER A 76 22.20 15.37 4.83
CA SER A 76 23.52 14.84 5.18
C SER A 76 23.53 13.32 5.09
N LEU A 77 24.70 12.74 4.85
CA LEU A 77 24.93 11.29 4.83
C LEU A 77 26.01 10.93 5.86
N ASP A 78 25.59 10.42 7.01
CA ASP A 78 26.49 9.82 7.98
C ASP A 78 26.85 8.40 7.56
N PHE A 79 28.14 8.12 7.32
CA PHE A 79 28.65 6.81 6.91
C PHE A 79 28.42 5.69 7.93
N ASN A 80 28.17 6.03 9.19
CA ASN A 80 27.86 5.08 10.24
C ASN A 80 26.36 4.74 10.32
N SER A 81 25.50 5.57 9.72
CA SER A 81 24.04 5.37 9.76
C SER A 81 23.60 4.08 9.04
N LYS A 82 22.54 3.45 9.54
CA LYS A 82 21.90 2.31 8.84
C LYS A 82 21.36 2.73 7.47
N PHE A 83 20.89 3.97 7.36
CA PHE A 83 20.39 4.53 6.11
C PHE A 83 21.49 4.58 5.05
N TYR A 84 22.65 5.17 5.37
CA TYR A 84 23.81 5.20 4.44
C TYR A 84 24.23 3.79 4.03
N LYS A 85 24.35 2.86 5.01
CA LYS A 85 24.73 1.46 4.72
C LYS A 85 23.76 0.78 3.75
N LYS A 86 22.46 1.08 3.86
CA LYS A 86 21.42 0.59 2.92
C LYS A 86 21.64 1.18 1.52
N ILE A 87 21.81 2.50 1.41
CA ILE A 87 22.09 3.17 0.12
C ILE A 87 23.38 2.63 -0.52
N LYS A 88 24.44 2.49 0.28
CA LYS A 88 25.69 1.92 -0.20
C LYS A 88 25.51 0.50 -0.75
N LEU A 89 24.75 -0.34 -0.05
CA LEU A 89 24.47 -1.71 -0.49
C LEU A 89 23.71 -1.73 -1.83
N ILE A 90 22.74 -0.83 -2.02
CA ILE A 90 22.02 -0.66 -3.30
C ILE A 90 23.00 -0.27 -4.41
N MET A 91 23.85 0.74 -4.16
CA MET A 91 24.81 1.26 -5.16
C MET A 91 25.89 0.23 -5.51
N ASP A 92 26.49 -0.42 -4.52
CA ASP A 92 27.56 -1.41 -4.72
C ASP A 92 27.08 -2.62 -5.53
N ASN A 93 25.77 -2.90 -5.54
CA ASN A 93 25.16 -4.02 -6.27
C ASN A 93 24.38 -3.58 -7.53
N ASN A 94 24.51 -2.31 -7.94
CA ASN A 94 23.83 -1.75 -9.11
C ASN A 94 22.31 -2.04 -9.13
N ILE A 95 21.65 -1.92 -7.97
CA ILE A 95 20.22 -2.12 -7.85
C ILE A 95 19.51 -0.79 -8.14
N ASN A 96 18.58 -0.82 -9.08
CA ASN A 96 17.73 0.32 -9.39
C ASN A 96 16.50 0.33 -8.47
N VAL A 97 16.05 1.50 -8.03
CA VAL A 97 14.87 1.65 -7.15
C VAL A 97 13.89 2.65 -7.73
N ILE A 98 12.64 2.21 -7.84
CA ILE A 98 11.45 3.02 -8.18
C ILE A 98 10.47 2.89 -7.02
N SER A 99 9.72 3.95 -6.71
CA SER A 99 8.62 3.90 -5.73
C SER A 99 7.31 4.33 -6.38
N ILE A 100 6.20 3.67 -6.00
CA ILE A 100 4.85 4.00 -6.45
C ILE A 100 3.97 4.02 -5.21
N HIS A 101 3.83 5.19 -4.61
CA HIS A 101 3.14 5.41 -3.34
C HIS A 101 1.71 5.90 -3.58
N THR A 102 1.42 7.17 -3.33
CA THR A 102 0.07 7.71 -3.45
C THR A 102 -0.58 7.52 -4.84
N PRO A 103 0.16 7.51 -5.98
CA PRO A 103 -0.44 7.13 -7.26
C PRO A 103 -1.00 5.70 -7.29
N LEU A 104 -0.41 4.74 -6.57
CA LEU A 104 -0.95 3.40 -6.46
C LEU A 104 -2.16 3.34 -5.52
N ASP A 105 -2.18 4.18 -4.47
CA ASP A 105 -3.34 4.27 -3.56
C ASP A 105 -4.59 4.75 -4.29
N PHE A 106 -4.45 5.79 -5.10
CA PHE A 106 -5.58 6.40 -5.82
C PHE A 106 -6.05 5.59 -7.02
N HIS A 107 -5.16 4.79 -7.61
CA HIS A 107 -5.42 4.13 -8.89
C HIS A 107 -6.61 3.18 -8.80
N GLU A 108 -7.45 3.16 -9.84
CA GLU A 108 -8.63 2.29 -9.91
C GLU A 108 -8.29 0.79 -9.76
N ASN A 109 -7.09 0.36 -10.17
CA ASN A 109 -6.55 -0.98 -9.97
C ASN A 109 -5.37 -0.97 -8.99
N GLY A 110 -5.48 -0.23 -7.91
CA GLY A 110 -4.44 -0.06 -6.90
C GLY A 110 -4.82 -0.62 -5.53
N VAL A 111 -4.24 -0.01 -4.49
CA VAL A 111 -4.36 -0.45 -3.10
C VAL A 111 -5.81 -0.54 -2.65
N ASN A 112 -6.60 0.52 -2.84
CA ASN A 112 -7.96 0.60 -2.30
C ASN A 112 -8.91 -0.41 -2.96
N LYS A 113 -8.77 -0.66 -4.27
CA LYS A 113 -9.55 -1.71 -4.95
C LYS A 113 -9.16 -3.11 -4.48
N ALA A 114 -7.87 -3.36 -4.32
CA ALA A 114 -7.39 -4.64 -3.80
C ALA A 114 -7.89 -4.89 -2.37
N LEU A 115 -7.87 -3.85 -1.52
CA LEU A 115 -8.40 -3.90 -0.17
C LEU A 115 -9.93 -4.12 -0.16
N ALA A 116 -10.68 -3.43 -1.03
CA ALA A 116 -12.13 -3.64 -1.17
C ALA A 116 -12.47 -5.10 -1.54
N LYS A 117 -11.73 -5.71 -2.46
CA LYS A 117 -11.86 -7.13 -2.80
C LYS A 117 -11.52 -8.05 -1.61
N ALA A 118 -10.44 -7.73 -0.88
CA ALA A 118 -10.04 -8.47 0.31
C ALA A 118 -11.11 -8.38 1.41
N CYS A 119 -11.72 -7.20 1.59
CA CYS A 119 -12.82 -6.93 2.51
C CYS A 119 -14.19 -7.37 1.97
N MET A 120 -14.26 -8.04 0.82
CA MET A 120 -15.49 -8.62 0.24
C MET A 120 -16.60 -7.60 -0.06
N LEU A 121 -16.27 -6.37 -0.45
CA LEU A 121 -17.25 -5.42 -0.95
C LEU A 121 -17.89 -5.96 -2.23
N LYS A 122 -19.21 -5.93 -2.31
CA LYS A 122 -19.99 -6.41 -3.47
C LYS A 122 -20.16 -5.36 -4.55
N SER A 123 -20.39 -4.13 -4.10
CA SER A 123 -20.48 -2.93 -4.92
C SER A 123 -19.78 -1.81 -4.16
N TYR A 124 -19.13 -0.92 -4.88
CA TYR A 124 -18.44 0.20 -4.25
C TYR A 124 -18.35 1.38 -5.21
N GLU A 125 -18.21 2.54 -4.61
CA GLU A 125 -17.98 3.83 -5.25
C GLU A 125 -16.82 4.56 -4.57
N HIS A 126 -16.42 5.68 -5.10
CA HIS A 126 -15.39 6.53 -4.50
C HIS A 126 -15.81 6.98 -3.10
N PHE A 127 -14.89 6.86 -2.16
CA PHE A 127 -15.16 7.25 -0.77
C PHE A 127 -14.87 8.74 -0.53
N ILE A 128 -13.67 9.20 -0.89
CA ILE A 128 -13.27 10.60 -0.82
C ILE A 128 -12.64 10.96 -2.17
N ASP A 129 -13.32 11.78 -2.96
CA ASP A 129 -12.81 12.19 -4.26
C ASP A 129 -11.52 13.00 -4.10
N TYR A 130 -10.48 12.58 -4.80
CA TYR A 130 -9.23 13.33 -4.97
C TYR A 130 -9.28 14.13 -6.28
N THR A 131 -9.73 13.47 -7.33
CA THR A 131 -10.11 14.04 -8.61
C THR A 131 -11.34 13.30 -9.13
N ASN A 132 -11.85 13.65 -10.33
CA ASN A 132 -12.96 12.90 -10.93
C ASN A 132 -12.63 11.40 -11.16
N ASP A 133 -11.35 11.07 -11.35
CA ASP A 133 -10.90 9.71 -11.68
C ASP A 133 -10.21 8.99 -10.50
N PHE A 134 -9.87 9.69 -9.42
CA PHE A 134 -9.09 9.16 -8.31
C PHE A 134 -9.75 9.42 -6.97
N SER A 135 -9.64 8.46 -6.06
CA SER A 135 -10.28 8.50 -4.75
C SER A 135 -9.37 7.96 -3.65
N TYR A 136 -9.46 8.57 -2.47
CA TYR A 136 -8.99 7.95 -1.24
C TYR A 136 -10.04 6.95 -0.74
N GLY A 137 -9.72 5.67 -0.86
CA GLY A 137 -10.60 4.62 -0.39
C GLY A 137 -11.85 4.41 -1.25
N LEU A 138 -12.59 3.40 -0.85
CA LEU A 138 -13.84 3.00 -1.47
C LEU A 138 -14.90 2.78 -0.39
N VAL A 139 -16.15 3.15 -0.69
CA VAL A 139 -17.31 2.89 0.17
C VAL A 139 -18.29 1.99 -0.58
N GLY A 140 -18.87 1.02 0.12
CA GLY A 140 -19.78 0.09 -0.55
C GLY A 140 -20.49 -0.86 0.41
N ASN A 141 -21.13 -1.87 -0.15
CA ASN A 141 -21.99 -2.76 0.59
C ASN A 141 -21.38 -4.17 0.76
N VAL A 142 -21.70 -4.76 1.90
CA VAL A 142 -21.48 -6.18 2.21
C VAL A 142 -22.81 -6.84 2.55
N ASP A 143 -22.84 -8.17 2.73
CA ASP A 143 -24.03 -8.83 3.27
C ASP A 143 -24.31 -8.32 4.69
N ASN A 144 -25.59 -8.05 5.00
CA ASN A 144 -26.02 -7.68 6.36
C ASN A 144 -25.70 -8.84 7.31
N GLN A 145 -24.79 -8.60 8.25
CA GLN A 145 -24.31 -9.59 9.22
C GLN A 145 -23.70 -8.94 10.44
N ASN A 146 -23.58 -9.69 11.54
CA ASN A 146 -22.89 -9.20 12.72
C ASN A 146 -21.43 -8.81 12.39
N VAL A 147 -20.99 -7.67 12.95
CA VAL A 147 -19.66 -7.09 12.70
C VAL A 147 -18.51 -8.04 13.06
N ILE A 148 -18.63 -8.76 14.18
CA ILE A 148 -17.59 -9.69 14.63
C ILE A 148 -17.48 -10.90 13.69
N ASP A 149 -18.60 -11.42 13.20
CA ASP A 149 -18.60 -12.54 12.27
C ASP A 149 -18.01 -12.12 10.90
N TYR A 150 -18.33 -10.90 10.46
CA TYR A 150 -17.69 -10.32 9.27
C TYR A 150 -16.18 -10.18 9.44
N ILE A 151 -15.70 -9.62 10.56
CA ILE A 151 -14.27 -9.47 10.85
C ILE A 151 -13.57 -10.83 10.88
N LYS A 152 -14.16 -11.86 11.49
CA LYS A 152 -13.62 -13.22 11.46
C LYS A 152 -13.50 -13.77 10.03
N LYS A 153 -14.50 -13.51 9.18
CA LYS A 153 -14.47 -13.96 7.77
C LYS A 153 -13.33 -13.32 6.98
N ILE A 154 -13.17 -11.99 7.06
CA ILE A 154 -12.07 -11.30 6.35
C ILE A 154 -10.71 -11.71 6.92
N LYS A 155 -10.60 -11.87 8.25
CA LYS A 155 -9.38 -12.37 8.91
C LYS A 155 -8.96 -13.72 8.36
N PHE A 156 -9.87 -14.69 8.36
CA PHE A 156 -9.59 -16.04 7.90
C PHE A 156 -9.25 -16.07 6.40
N LYS A 157 -10.05 -15.37 5.56
CA LYS A 157 -9.86 -15.36 4.11
C LYS A 157 -8.50 -14.82 3.68
N ASN A 158 -8.01 -13.78 4.37
CA ASN A 158 -6.80 -13.06 3.98
C ASN A 158 -5.58 -13.41 4.86
N ASN A 159 -5.74 -14.28 5.86
CA ASN A 159 -4.72 -14.62 6.84
C ASN A 159 -4.16 -13.39 7.59
N PHE A 160 -5.03 -12.43 7.93
CA PHE A 160 -4.62 -11.30 8.75
C PHE A 160 -4.20 -11.78 10.15
N GLU A 161 -2.96 -11.47 10.56
CA GLU A 161 -2.45 -11.90 11.86
C GLU A 161 -3.16 -11.16 13.00
N ASN A 162 -3.21 -9.84 12.92
CA ASN A 162 -3.75 -8.97 13.97
C ASN A 162 -4.78 -8.00 13.39
N ILE A 163 -6.00 -8.06 13.88
CA ILE A 163 -7.05 -7.07 13.60
C ILE A 163 -7.47 -6.47 14.93
N ILE A 164 -7.49 -5.15 15.01
CA ILE A 164 -8.02 -4.45 16.18
C ILE A 164 -9.37 -3.85 15.80
N PHE A 165 -10.39 -4.13 16.62
CA PHE A 165 -11.74 -3.61 16.44
C PHE A 165 -12.08 -2.62 17.56
N TYR A 166 -12.65 -1.49 17.17
CA TYR A 166 -13.18 -0.47 18.06
C TYR A 166 -14.65 -0.25 17.72
N GLY A 167 -15.56 -0.46 18.67
CA GLY A 167 -17.00 -0.27 18.47
C GLY A 167 -17.87 -1.22 19.26
N ASN A 168 -19.16 -1.18 18.97
CA ASN A 168 -20.14 -2.10 19.56
C ASN A 168 -20.14 -3.44 18.81
N ARG A 169 -19.91 -4.53 19.53
CA ARG A 169 -19.81 -5.90 18.99
C ARG A 169 -21.16 -6.49 18.54
N ASP A 170 -22.25 -5.89 19.00
CA ASP A 170 -23.59 -6.44 18.80
C ASP A 170 -24.36 -5.78 17.64
N ILE A 171 -23.66 -4.97 16.83
CA ILE A 171 -24.25 -4.35 15.65
C ILE A 171 -24.19 -5.26 14.42
N ASN A 172 -25.16 -5.11 13.55
CA ASN A 172 -25.08 -5.57 12.17
C ASN A 172 -24.51 -4.46 11.29
N ILE A 173 -23.75 -4.86 10.29
CA ILE A 173 -23.15 -3.97 9.30
C ILE A 173 -23.63 -4.35 7.90
N SER A 174 -23.78 -3.37 7.05
CA SER A 174 -24.14 -3.52 5.64
C SER A 174 -23.38 -2.56 4.73
N LYS A 175 -23.04 -1.37 5.23
CA LYS A 175 -22.30 -0.34 4.49
C LYS A 175 -20.94 -0.13 5.15
N ILE A 176 -19.89 -0.36 4.40
CA ILE A 176 -18.51 -0.22 4.92
C ILE A 176 -17.66 0.66 4.01
N ALA A 177 -16.69 1.33 4.60
CA ALA A 177 -15.65 2.03 3.86
C ALA A 177 -14.29 1.35 4.10
N VAL A 178 -13.45 1.34 3.08
CA VAL A 178 -12.09 0.82 3.15
C VAL A 178 -11.11 1.86 2.62
N LEU A 179 -9.97 2.02 3.31
CA LEU A 179 -8.90 2.91 2.92
C LEU A 179 -7.56 2.32 3.37
N GLY A 180 -6.63 2.10 2.43
CA GLY A 180 -5.27 1.61 2.71
C GLY A 180 -4.45 2.67 3.43
N GLY A 181 -3.55 2.22 4.33
CA GLY A 181 -2.70 3.10 5.11
C GLY A 181 -3.43 3.87 6.21
N SER A 182 -2.97 5.08 6.52
CA SER A 182 -3.48 5.92 7.61
C SER A 182 -4.81 6.56 7.27
N GLY A 183 -5.90 6.10 7.92
CA GLY A 183 -7.27 6.49 7.58
C GLY A 183 -7.96 7.47 8.51
N ALA A 184 -7.31 8.02 9.53
CA ALA A 184 -7.97 8.88 10.51
C ALA A 184 -8.67 10.11 9.91
N PHE A 185 -8.12 10.69 8.85
CA PHE A 185 -8.69 11.84 8.15
C PHE A 185 -10.05 11.56 7.48
N SER A 186 -10.35 10.29 7.22
CA SER A 186 -11.57 9.84 6.54
C SER A 186 -12.77 9.63 7.48
N ILE A 187 -12.56 9.63 8.80
CA ILE A 187 -13.61 9.33 9.81
C ILE A 187 -14.83 10.24 9.65
N LYS A 188 -14.61 11.54 9.51
CA LYS A 188 -15.73 12.49 9.33
C LYS A 188 -16.56 12.15 8.09
N LYS A 189 -15.90 11.84 6.98
CA LYS A 189 -16.61 11.48 5.73
C LYS A 189 -17.37 10.16 5.88
N ALA A 190 -16.82 9.19 6.62
CA ALA A 190 -17.52 7.93 6.91
C ALA A 190 -18.80 8.17 7.71
N ILE A 191 -18.76 9.06 8.72
CA ILE A 191 -19.92 9.46 9.51
C ILE A 191 -20.96 10.16 8.62
N ASP A 192 -20.54 11.14 7.80
CA ASP A 192 -21.41 11.90 6.91
C ASP A 192 -22.12 11.01 5.86
N LEU A 193 -21.55 9.84 5.57
CA LEU A 193 -22.10 8.84 4.65
C LEU A 193 -22.87 7.71 5.33
N ASP A 194 -23.10 7.77 6.65
CA ASP A 194 -23.74 6.70 7.43
C ASP A 194 -23.08 5.34 7.22
N VAL A 195 -21.74 5.29 7.30
CA VAL A 195 -20.96 4.05 7.21
C VAL A 195 -21.03 3.32 8.56
N ASP A 196 -21.32 2.02 8.55
CA ASP A 196 -21.36 1.19 9.77
C ASP A 196 -19.95 0.86 10.29
N LEU A 197 -18.99 0.65 9.37
CA LEU A 197 -17.63 0.21 9.67
C LEU A 197 -16.61 0.83 8.71
N LEU A 198 -15.61 1.53 9.25
CA LEU A 198 -14.45 1.98 8.51
C LEU A 198 -13.25 1.03 8.76
N ILE A 199 -12.68 0.50 7.69
CA ILE A 199 -11.51 -0.39 7.72
C ILE A 199 -10.30 0.36 7.17
N SER A 200 -9.28 0.57 8.01
CA SER A 200 -8.05 1.27 7.63
C SER A 200 -6.94 0.97 8.64
N SER A 201 -6.05 1.93 8.94
CA SER A 201 -5.01 1.80 9.97
C SER A 201 -4.63 3.10 10.65
N ASP A 202 -3.75 2.99 11.65
CA ASP A 202 -3.08 4.09 12.35
C ASP A 202 -4.01 5.07 13.05
N PHE A 203 -5.11 4.60 13.62
CA PHE A 203 -6.02 5.43 14.39
C PHE A 203 -5.43 5.77 15.78
N LYS A 204 -5.46 7.06 16.11
CA LYS A 204 -5.05 7.56 17.42
C LYS A 204 -6.24 7.55 18.39
N TYR A 205 -5.95 7.66 19.68
CA TYR A 205 -6.95 7.62 20.74
C TYR A 205 -8.16 8.56 20.48
N HIS A 206 -7.91 9.82 20.13
CA HIS A 206 -8.99 10.79 19.91
C HIS A 206 -9.75 10.54 18.59
N ASP A 207 -9.11 9.95 17.59
CA ASP A 207 -9.77 9.55 16.36
C ASP A 207 -10.80 8.44 16.66
N ILE A 208 -10.39 7.46 17.47
CA ILE A 208 -11.24 6.35 17.92
C ILE A 208 -12.39 6.89 18.77
N GLN A 209 -12.12 7.77 19.73
CA GLN A 209 -13.14 8.40 20.57
C GLN A 209 -14.18 9.11 19.70
N TYR A 210 -13.75 9.95 18.77
CA TYR A 210 -14.65 10.70 17.89
C TYR A 210 -15.51 9.78 17.02
N ALA A 211 -14.94 8.71 16.47
CA ALA A 211 -15.70 7.74 15.69
C ALA A 211 -16.78 7.04 16.52
N ILE A 212 -16.43 6.54 17.71
CA ILE A 212 -17.37 5.80 18.57
C ILE A 212 -18.49 6.70 19.09
N GLU A 213 -18.19 7.94 19.48
CA GLU A 213 -19.21 8.91 19.93
C GLU A 213 -20.20 9.27 18.81
N ASN A 214 -19.82 9.05 17.54
CA ASN A 214 -20.68 9.24 16.37
C ASN A 214 -21.16 7.91 15.73
N PHE A 215 -21.17 6.82 16.50
CA PHE A 215 -21.70 5.51 16.13
C PHE A 215 -20.96 4.82 14.97
N LEU A 216 -19.78 5.29 14.58
CA LEU A 216 -18.93 4.64 13.58
C LEU A 216 -18.02 3.63 14.24
N SER A 217 -18.08 2.36 13.81
CA SER A 217 -17.10 1.35 14.24
C SER A 217 -15.85 1.42 13.37
N LEU A 218 -14.69 1.06 13.95
CA LEU A 218 -13.40 1.05 13.25
C LEU A 218 -12.76 -0.34 13.30
N VAL A 219 -12.09 -0.70 12.21
CA VAL A 219 -11.14 -1.81 12.14
C VAL A 219 -9.77 -1.25 11.76
N ASP A 220 -8.78 -1.46 12.64
CA ASP A 220 -7.36 -1.24 12.34
C ASP A 220 -6.75 -2.58 11.90
N LEU A 221 -6.46 -2.67 10.59
CA LEU A 221 -5.80 -3.83 9.99
C LEU A 221 -4.27 -3.82 10.18
N GLY A 222 -3.72 -2.63 10.51
CA GLY A 222 -2.32 -2.33 10.37
C GLY A 222 -1.97 -1.76 8.99
N HIS A 223 -0.99 -0.86 8.97
CA HIS A 223 -0.59 -0.11 7.78
C HIS A 223 -0.18 -1.06 6.63
N TYR A 224 0.80 -1.90 6.90
CA TYR A 224 1.29 -2.89 5.95
C TYR A 224 0.17 -3.80 5.41
N GLU A 225 -0.67 -4.33 6.28
CA GLU A 225 -1.72 -5.28 5.94
C GLU A 225 -2.81 -4.64 5.07
N SER A 226 -3.10 -3.36 5.29
CA SER A 226 -4.13 -2.63 4.53
C SER A 226 -3.68 -2.25 3.11
N GLU A 227 -2.37 -2.12 2.87
CA GLU A 227 -1.80 -1.70 1.57
C GLU A 227 -1.18 -2.85 0.77
N PHE A 228 -0.71 -3.90 1.45
CA PHE A 228 0.05 -4.98 0.82
C PHE A 228 -0.62 -5.60 -0.41
N PHE A 229 -1.94 -5.64 -0.43
CA PHE A 229 -2.71 -6.18 -1.57
C PHE A 229 -2.48 -5.40 -2.86
N GLY A 230 -2.12 -4.12 -2.79
CA GLY A 230 -1.76 -3.30 -3.94
C GLY A 230 -0.58 -3.85 -4.74
N LEU A 231 0.36 -4.54 -4.07
CA LEU A 231 1.49 -5.18 -4.75
C LEU A 231 1.06 -6.32 -5.69
N TYR A 232 -0.05 -7.01 -5.41
CA TYR A 232 -0.57 -8.02 -6.33
C TYR A 232 -1.17 -7.40 -7.59
N GLU A 233 -1.88 -6.28 -7.47
CA GLU A 233 -2.40 -5.56 -8.64
C GLU A 233 -1.23 -5.00 -9.48
N LEU A 234 -0.19 -4.46 -8.83
CA LEU A 234 1.03 -4.02 -9.51
C LEU A 234 1.76 -5.17 -10.20
N GLU A 235 1.86 -6.34 -9.58
CA GLU A 235 2.44 -7.54 -10.20
C GLU A 235 1.66 -7.96 -11.47
N ILE A 236 0.34 -7.97 -11.38
CA ILE A 236 -0.54 -8.30 -12.52
C ILE A 236 -0.33 -7.29 -13.65
N PHE A 237 -0.33 -6.00 -13.32
CA PHE A 237 -0.08 -4.94 -14.30
C PHE A 237 1.27 -5.13 -15.00
N LEU A 238 2.35 -5.31 -14.25
CA LEU A 238 3.68 -5.50 -14.80
C LEU A 238 3.77 -6.72 -15.71
N LYS A 239 3.25 -7.88 -15.27
CA LYS A 239 3.25 -9.11 -16.08
C LYS A 239 2.53 -8.95 -17.42
N ASN A 240 1.53 -8.08 -17.49
CA ASN A 240 0.77 -7.83 -18.71
C ASN A 240 1.40 -6.76 -19.64
N ASN A 241 2.27 -5.90 -19.12
CA ASN A 241 2.73 -4.70 -19.84
C ASN A 241 4.24 -4.63 -20.08
N ILE A 242 5.04 -5.52 -19.46
CA ILE A 242 6.49 -5.56 -19.69
C ILE A 242 6.93 -6.85 -20.36
N SER A 243 8.21 -6.93 -20.75
CA SER A 243 8.77 -8.12 -21.38
C SER A 243 8.65 -9.36 -20.49
N SER A 244 8.19 -10.46 -21.05
CA SER A 244 8.12 -11.77 -20.37
C SER A 244 9.50 -12.34 -19.98
N SER A 245 10.60 -11.71 -20.44
CA SER A 245 11.96 -12.05 -20.03
C SER A 245 12.35 -11.43 -18.68
N VAL A 246 11.52 -10.58 -18.11
CA VAL A 246 11.75 -9.95 -16.80
C VAL A 246 11.03 -10.74 -15.72
N ASP A 247 11.78 -11.29 -14.78
CA ASP A 247 11.23 -11.98 -13.63
C ASP A 247 10.67 -10.99 -12.60
N ILE A 248 9.51 -11.27 -12.03
CA ILE A 248 8.85 -10.42 -11.03
C ILE A 248 8.51 -11.24 -9.79
N TYR A 249 8.87 -10.74 -8.63
CA TYR A 249 8.64 -11.39 -7.34
C TYR A 249 8.15 -10.39 -6.30
N ILE A 250 7.24 -10.81 -5.41
CA ILE A 250 6.78 -10.01 -4.28
C ILE A 250 7.52 -10.44 -3.01
N TYR A 251 8.15 -9.48 -2.33
CA TYR A 251 8.74 -9.67 -1.00
C TYR A 251 7.65 -9.57 0.07
N LYS A 252 7.31 -10.70 0.69
CA LYS A 252 6.17 -10.83 1.61
C LYS A 252 6.53 -10.68 3.09
N ASN A 253 7.74 -10.24 3.41
CA ASN A 253 8.16 -10.13 4.80
C ASN A 253 7.87 -8.73 5.35
N ASN A 254 6.91 -8.66 6.28
CA ASN A 254 6.69 -7.45 7.07
C ASN A 254 7.77 -7.39 8.17
N VAL A 255 8.72 -6.46 8.04
CA VAL A 255 9.80 -6.25 9.02
C VAL A 255 9.35 -5.42 10.23
N PHE A 256 8.16 -4.83 10.18
CA PHE A 256 7.59 -3.98 11.23
C PHE A 256 6.41 -4.66 11.94
N LYS A 257 6.48 -5.97 12.09
CA LYS A 257 5.41 -6.76 12.74
C LYS A 257 5.09 -6.27 14.14
N LYS A 258 3.79 -6.14 14.39
CA LYS A 258 3.25 -5.95 15.73
C LYS A 258 3.01 -7.33 16.39
N TYR A 259 3.42 -7.48 17.62
CA TYR A 259 3.13 -8.67 18.42
C TYR A 259 2.15 -8.28 19.53
N VAL A 260 1.05 -9.03 19.65
CA VAL A 260 0.15 -8.93 20.81
C VAL A 260 0.65 -9.96 21.80
N LEU A 261 1.10 -9.49 22.98
CA LEU A 261 1.64 -10.32 24.07
C LEU A 261 0.56 -10.66 25.07
#